data_3b39eb380bae21320d9db0f1294737f0
#
_entry.id   3b39eb380bae21320d9db0f1294737f0
#
_cell.length_a   1.000
_cell.length_b   1.000
_cell.length_c   1.000
_cell.angle_alpha   90.00
_cell.angle_beta   90.00
_cell.angle_gamma   90.00
#
_symmetry.space_group_name_H-M   'P 1'
#
loop_
_entity.id
_entity.type
_entity.pdbx_description
1 polymer ?
#
loop_
_entity_poly.entity_id
_entity_poly.type
_entity_poly.pdbx_seq_one_letter_code
_entity_poly.pdbx_strand_id
1 'polypeptide(L)'
;MARFQDDGFVDISSSAEVKKLYKNDPNYQDPKKTKKKTKGKALRITALVLSIIFLIGGTVLLVGYRYLDLFKHKDIEKLDVGIVDHTKDNSDGKNISYSGGKDSLLNDEHVLNILLFGQDYRQDETDYGRSDSMILMSIDTINKKIKLTSFQRDTYVTIPEHGNDKINAAFSLGGEALSIATLEANFGPQVDYFATVDFSSFREIINILGGIDIELNLEEIQYINAQIDVNDQLDRTSFLKYDPNKETQVMHLDGYQALWYARDRGEENLGGNPEYSFSGDDWDRTQRQRKLIQTVINQLKGNVSVGDLVEIVNKVGPLITTNLKKSDIAFLVTNMLTFMNYELVEMTLPTQGNWSYGRTDDGQSVIVIDDWTQVRKDLAEFIYESNVAE
;
A
#
# COMPACT_ATOMS: atom_id res chain seq x y z
N MET A 1 64.48 21.58 -35.71
CA MET A 1 65.04 21.25 -37.07
C MET A 1 64.30 20.02 -37.60
N ALA A 2 63.63 20.17 -38.69
CA ALA A 2 62.97 19.05 -39.35
C ALA A 2 63.91 18.56 -40.49
N ARG A 3 64.11 17.24 -40.62
CA ARG A 3 64.75 16.63 -41.79
C ARG A 3 63.66 16.04 -42.69
N PHE A 4 63.78 16.28 -43.97
CA PHE A 4 62.98 15.57 -44.99
C PHE A 4 63.53 14.16 -45.15
N GLN A 5 62.65 13.16 -45.05
CA GLN A 5 62.83 11.81 -45.55
C GLN A 5 61.74 11.58 -46.60
N ASP A 6 61.86 10.53 -47.40
CA ASP A 6 61.00 10.24 -48.54
C ASP A 6 59.50 10.10 -48.23
N ASP A 7 59.13 10.00 -46.93
CA ASP A 7 57.75 9.79 -46.45
C ASP A 7 57.14 11.02 -45.78
N GLY A 8 57.71 12.21 -45.85
CA GLY A 8 57.18 13.45 -45.25
C GLY A 8 57.92 13.94 -44.04
N PHE A 9 57.37 14.93 -43.33
CA PHE A 9 57.96 15.55 -42.13
C PHE A 9 57.94 14.58 -40.95
N VAL A 10 59.12 14.30 -40.39
CA VAL A 10 59.28 13.55 -39.17
C VAL A 10 59.59 14.53 -38.03
N ASP A 11 58.79 14.55 -36.98
CA ASP A 11 59.05 15.31 -35.75
C ASP A 11 60.22 14.66 -35.00
N ILE A 12 61.39 15.29 -35.07
CA ILE A 12 62.60 14.89 -34.37
C ILE A 12 62.79 15.58 -33.01
N SER A 13 61.80 16.34 -32.56
CA SER A 13 61.90 17.09 -31.27
C SER A 13 62.15 16.21 -30.05
N SER A 14 61.87 14.93 -30.15
CA SER A 14 62.11 13.90 -29.12
C SER A 14 63.38 13.09 -29.31
N SER A 15 64.16 13.34 -30.38
CA SER A 15 65.39 12.56 -30.68
C SER A 15 66.47 12.80 -29.63
N ALA A 16 67.36 11.80 -29.48
CA ALA A 16 68.49 11.89 -28.56
C ALA A 16 69.49 13.01 -28.93
N GLU A 17 69.51 13.39 -30.23
CA GLU A 17 70.38 14.50 -30.72
C GLU A 17 69.84 15.87 -30.28
N VAL A 18 68.53 16.12 -30.35
CA VAL A 18 67.86 17.33 -29.88
C VAL A 18 68.03 17.48 -28.36
N LYS A 19 67.90 16.38 -27.61
CA LYS A 19 68.12 16.35 -26.17
C LYS A 19 69.59 16.72 -25.78
N LYS A 20 70.59 16.36 -26.59
CA LYS A 20 72.00 16.72 -26.38
C LYS A 20 72.27 18.22 -26.59
N LEU A 21 71.62 18.80 -27.61
CA LEU A 21 71.82 20.20 -27.99
C LEU A 21 71.23 21.15 -26.93
N TYR A 22 70.11 20.81 -26.30
CA TYR A 22 69.42 21.68 -25.35
C TYR A 22 69.55 21.24 -23.89
N LYS A 23 70.54 20.35 -23.59
CA LYS A 23 70.73 19.82 -22.24
C LYS A 23 71.04 20.90 -21.15
N ASN A 24 71.59 22.00 -21.59
CA ASN A 24 72.04 23.14 -20.70
C ASN A 24 71.17 24.39 -20.88
N ASP A 25 70.04 24.33 -21.61
CA ASP A 25 69.05 25.42 -21.68
C ASP A 25 68.12 25.41 -20.48
N PRO A 26 68.17 26.45 -19.61
CA PRO A 26 67.33 26.52 -18.44
C PRO A 26 65.81 26.55 -18.75
N ASN A 27 65.44 26.88 -19.98
CA ASN A 27 63.99 26.91 -20.44
C ASN A 27 63.55 25.67 -21.21
N TYR A 28 64.42 24.67 -21.42
CA TYR A 28 64.09 23.47 -22.11
C TYR A 28 63.22 22.55 -21.23
N GLN A 29 61.96 22.38 -21.60
CA GLN A 29 61.06 21.41 -20.96
C GLN A 29 60.92 20.17 -21.85
N ASP A 30 61.37 18.99 -21.36
CA ASP A 30 61.21 17.71 -22.04
C ASP A 30 59.70 17.33 -22.14
N PRO A 31 59.09 17.33 -23.32
CA PRO A 31 57.65 17.11 -23.51
C PRO A 31 57.17 15.73 -23.03
N LYS A 32 58.09 14.78 -22.80
CA LYS A 32 57.73 13.44 -22.30
C LYS A 32 57.55 13.37 -20.75
N LYS A 33 58.05 14.37 -20.00
CA LYS A 33 57.92 14.35 -18.54
C LYS A 33 56.61 14.89 -17.99
N THR A 34 55.86 15.66 -18.76
CA THR A 34 54.64 16.36 -18.28
C THR A 34 53.37 15.52 -18.39
N LYS A 35 53.35 14.43 -19.16
CA LYS A 35 52.08 13.64 -19.40
C LYS A 35 51.86 12.41 -18.53
N LYS A 36 52.77 11.98 -17.67
CA LYS A 36 52.66 10.71 -16.92
C LYS A 36 52.07 10.79 -15.50
N LYS A 37 51.95 11.98 -14.89
CA LYS A 37 51.57 12.09 -13.47
C LYS A 37 50.09 12.31 -13.18
N THR A 38 49.26 12.72 -14.13
CA THR A 38 47.87 13.08 -13.88
C THR A 38 46.86 11.94 -14.12
N LYS A 39 47.09 11.08 -15.11
CA LYS A 39 46.16 9.98 -15.42
C LYS A 39 46.02 8.92 -14.29
N GLY A 40 47.12 8.63 -13.57
CA GLY A 40 47.10 7.62 -12.52
C GLY A 40 46.41 8.08 -11.21
N LYS A 41 46.43 9.39 -10.90
CA LYS A 41 45.73 9.92 -9.71
C LYS A 41 44.24 10.04 -9.97
N ALA A 42 43.82 10.55 -11.12
CA ALA A 42 42.38 10.62 -11.48
C ALA A 42 41.75 9.23 -11.50
N LEU A 43 42.39 8.24 -12.14
CA LEU A 43 41.88 6.85 -12.17
C LEU A 43 41.75 6.22 -10.78
N ARG A 44 42.71 6.50 -9.87
CA ARG A 44 42.66 6.03 -8.46
C ARG A 44 41.56 6.70 -7.66
N ILE A 45 41.35 8.00 -7.86
CA ILE A 45 40.25 8.73 -7.21
C ILE A 45 38.90 8.24 -7.72
N THR A 46 38.73 8.04 -9.04
CA THR A 46 37.51 7.50 -9.62
C THR A 46 37.22 6.07 -9.13
N ALA A 47 38.24 5.20 -9.06
CA ALA A 47 38.11 3.86 -8.53
C ALA A 47 37.73 3.86 -7.02
N LEU A 48 38.28 4.79 -6.25
CA LEU A 48 37.98 4.94 -4.82
C LEU A 48 36.56 5.46 -4.60
N VAL A 49 36.11 6.42 -5.39
CA VAL A 49 34.74 6.93 -5.35
C VAL A 49 33.74 5.84 -5.75
N LEU A 50 34.01 5.08 -6.82
CA LEU A 50 33.20 3.95 -7.24
C LEU A 50 33.17 2.85 -6.16
N SER A 51 34.31 2.52 -5.53
CA SER A 51 34.33 1.52 -4.47
C SER A 51 33.56 1.97 -3.22
N ILE A 52 33.58 3.26 -2.88
CA ILE A 52 32.77 3.83 -1.79
C ILE A 52 31.27 3.77 -2.16
N ILE A 53 30.89 4.11 -3.39
CA ILE A 53 29.51 4.00 -3.88
C ILE A 53 29.06 2.53 -3.85
N PHE A 54 29.88 1.59 -4.30
CA PHE A 54 29.59 0.15 -4.22
C PHE A 54 29.53 -0.36 -2.78
N LEU A 55 30.37 0.15 -1.88
CA LEU A 55 30.38 -0.24 -0.47
C LEU A 55 29.15 0.32 0.26
N ILE A 56 28.77 1.57 0.00
CA ILE A 56 27.53 2.17 0.52
C ILE A 56 26.32 1.49 -0.08
N GLY A 57 26.26 1.31 -1.40
CA GLY A 57 25.17 0.59 -2.08
C GLY A 57 25.06 -0.86 -1.64
N GLY A 58 26.19 -1.57 -1.49
CA GLY A 58 26.24 -2.95 -1.00
C GLY A 58 25.82 -3.08 0.47
N THR A 59 26.21 -2.13 1.34
CA THR A 59 25.77 -2.14 2.74
C THR A 59 24.28 -1.79 2.87
N VAL A 60 23.77 -0.83 2.09
CA VAL A 60 22.33 -0.52 2.04
C VAL A 60 21.54 -1.71 1.54
N LEU A 61 22.02 -2.42 0.51
CA LEU A 61 21.38 -3.65 0.01
C LEU A 61 21.46 -4.80 1.03
N LEU A 62 22.59 -5.02 1.71
CA LEU A 62 22.74 -6.06 2.72
C LEU A 62 21.90 -5.78 3.98
N VAL A 63 21.87 -4.52 4.42
CA VAL A 63 21.04 -4.06 5.52
C VAL A 63 19.57 -4.20 5.11
N GLY A 64 19.19 -3.70 3.94
CA GLY A 64 17.84 -3.85 3.38
C GLY A 64 17.40 -5.31 3.30
N TYR A 65 18.25 -6.21 2.76
CA TYR A 65 17.95 -7.63 2.64
C TYR A 65 17.73 -8.33 4.00
N ARG A 66 18.44 -7.91 5.04
CA ARG A 66 18.29 -8.47 6.40
C ARG A 66 17.00 -8.00 7.08
N TYR A 67 16.48 -6.82 6.71
CA TYR A 67 15.23 -6.27 7.26
C TYR A 67 13.98 -6.80 6.54
N LEU A 68 14.11 -7.38 5.36
CA LEU A 68 12.98 -7.90 4.58
C LEU A 68 12.40 -9.23 5.09
N ASP A 69 13.04 -9.88 6.09
CA ASP A 69 12.50 -11.06 6.80
C ASP A 69 11.51 -10.68 7.92
N LEU A 70 11.20 -9.40 8.11
CA LEU A 70 10.36 -8.93 9.21
C LEU A 70 8.86 -9.12 8.96
N PHE A 71 8.43 -9.09 7.70
CA PHE A 71 7.02 -9.29 7.36
C PHE A 71 6.63 -10.75 7.55
N LYS A 72 5.42 -10.99 8.06
CA LYS A 72 4.82 -12.32 8.09
C LYS A 72 4.44 -12.73 6.67
N HIS A 73 5.39 -13.33 5.95
CA HIS A 73 5.13 -13.80 4.60
C HIS A 73 4.20 -15.02 4.63
N LYS A 74 3.12 -14.95 3.84
CA LYS A 74 2.15 -16.01 3.66
C LYS A 74 1.94 -16.25 2.17
N ASP A 75 2.48 -17.35 1.67
CA ASP A 75 2.13 -17.80 0.33
C ASP A 75 0.66 -18.23 0.32
N ILE A 76 -0.07 -17.77 -0.69
CA ILE A 76 -1.43 -18.21 -0.97
C ILE A 76 -1.47 -18.84 -2.36
N GLU A 77 -2.17 -19.95 -2.50
CA GLU A 77 -2.52 -20.48 -3.81
C GLU A 77 -3.72 -19.69 -4.33
N LYS A 78 -3.48 -18.86 -5.35
CA LYS A 78 -4.56 -18.10 -5.97
C LYS A 78 -5.45 -19.04 -6.75
N LEU A 79 -6.75 -18.98 -6.49
CA LEU A 79 -7.75 -19.69 -7.28
C LEU A 79 -7.79 -19.09 -8.70
N ASP A 80 -7.79 -19.96 -9.69
CA ASP A 80 -7.92 -19.56 -11.10
C ASP A 80 -9.39 -19.43 -11.45
N VAL A 81 -9.92 -18.23 -11.33
CA VAL A 81 -11.33 -17.91 -11.54
C VAL A 81 -11.50 -16.95 -12.72
N GLY A 82 -12.59 -17.15 -13.47
CA GLY A 82 -13.02 -16.17 -14.46
C GLY A 82 -14.00 -15.15 -13.87
N ILE A 83 -14.49 -14.25 -14.71
CA ILE A 83 -15.51 -13.27 -14.33
C ILE A 83 -16.87 -13.95 -14.19
N VAL A 84 -17.55 -13.79 -13.06
CA VAL A 84 -18.88 -14.35 -12.80
C VAL A 84 -19.91 -13.76 -13.76
N ASP A 85 -20.71 -14.63 -14.39
CA ASP A 85 -21.89 -14.22 -15.16
C ASP A 85 -23.10 -14.07 -14.21
N HIS A 86 -23.33 -12.87 -13.74
CA HIS A 86 -24.44 -12.54 -12.83
C HIS A 86 -25.83 -12.62 -13.48
N THR A 87 -25.94 -12.91 -14.78
CA THR A 87 -27.23 -13.19 -15.44
C THR A 87 -27.73 -14.61 -15.20
N LYS A 88 -26.87 -15.47 -14.61
CA LYS A 88 -27.15 -16.88 -14.31
C LYS A 88 -27.37 -17.08 -12.83
N ASP A 89 -28.07 -18.15 -12.50
CA ASP A 89 -28.21 -18.60 -11.12
C ASP A 89 -26.91 -19.29 -10.68
N ASN A 90 -26.20 -18.66 -9.71
CA ASN A 90 -24.95 -19.14 -9.13
C ASN A 90 -25.13 -19.54 -7.65
N SER A 91 -26.36 -19.67 -7.17
CA SER A 91 -26.69 -19.85 -5.75
C SER A 91 -26.20 -21.17 -5.17
N ASP A 92 -26.08 -22.23 -5.99
CA ASP A 92 -25.64 -23.56 -5.54
C ASP A 92 -24.14 -23.70 -5.29
N GLY A 93 -23.33 -22.72 -5.70
CA GLY A 93 -21.88 -22.67 -5.56
C GLY A 93 -21.10 -23.74 -6.34
N LYS A 94 -21.78 -24.70 -6.95
CA LYS A 94 -21.15 -25.82 -7.67
C LYS A 94 -21.06 -25.60 -9.18
N ASN A 95 -22.02 -24.86 -9.72
CA ASN A 95 -22.16 -24.61 -11.15
C ASN A 95 -22.08 -23.10 -11.45
N ILE A 96 -21.10 -22.43 -10.87
CA ILE A 96 -20.88 -20.99 -11.10
C ILE A 96 -20.56 -20.78 -12.57
N SER A 97 -21.33 -19.90 -13.21
CA SER A 97 -21.10 -19.51 -14.60
C SER A 97 -20.06 -18.41 -14.66
N TYR A 98 -18.97 -18.64 -15.39
CA TYR A 98 -17.93 -17.65 -15.64
C TYR A 98 -17.92 -17.22 -17.10
N SER A 99 -17.65 -15.94 -17.35
CA SER A 99 -17.39 -15.39 -18.68
C SER A 99 -15.89 -15.18 -18.82
N GLY A 100 -15.21 -16.01 -19.62
CA GLY A 100 -13.75 -16.00 -19.78
C GLY A 100 -13.02 -16.71 -18.63
N GLY A 101 -11.67 -16.76 -18.75
CA GLY A 101 -10.77 -17.30 -17.73
C GLY A 101 -10.02 -16.17 -17.01
N LYS A 102 -8.94 -16.53 -16.31
CA LYS A 102 -8.07 -15.58 -15.61
C LYS A 102 -7.53 -14.44 -16.50
N ASP A 103 -7.29 -14.74 -17.79
CA ASP A 103 -6.82 -13.74 -18.75
C ASP A 103 -7.87 -12.66 -19.07
N SER A 104 -9.12 -12.82 -18.57
CA SER A 104 -10.17 -11.79 -18.65
C SER A 104 -10.15 -10.77 -17.52
N LEU A 105 -9.31 -10.98 -16.49
CA LEU A 105 -9.12 -10.00 -15.43
C LEU A 105 -8.41 -8.76 -15.97
N LEU A 106 -8.86 -7.60 -15.50
CA LEU A 106 -8.25 -6.33 -15.88
C LEU A 106 -6.94 -6.12 -15.12
N ASN A 107 -5.86 -5.89 -15.84
CA ASN A 107 -4.58 -5.51 -15.27
C ASN A 107 -3.88 -4.45 -16.14
N ASP A 108 -2.99 -3.69 -15.53
CA ASP A 108 -2.09 -2.74 -16.18
C ASP A 108 -0.75 -2.79 -15.44
N GLU A 109 0.35 -2.95 -16.18
CA GLU A 109 1.71 -3.05 -15.59
C GLU A 109 2.14 -1.80 -14.81
N HIS A 110 1.45 -0.67 -15.00
CA HIS A 110 1.69 0.58 -14.30
C HIS A 110 0.81 0.79 -13.07
N VAL A 111 -0.13 -0.12 -12.83
CA VAL A 111 -1.04 -0.09 -11.67
C VAL A 111 -0.79 -1.31 -10.79
N LEU A 112 -0.38 -1.06 -9.55
CA LEU A 112 -0.17 -2.10 -8.56
C LEU A 112 -1.37 -2.19 -7.62
N ASN A 113 -2.07 -3.32 -7.63
CA ASN A 113 -3.27 -3.56 -6.84
C ASN A 113 -2.96 -4.38 -5.58
N ILE A 114 -3.11 -3.78 -4.40
CA ILE A 114 -2.90 -4.42 -3.10
C ILE A 114 -4.22 -4.43 -2.32
N LEU A 115 -4.74 -5.61 -2.00
CA LEU A 115 -5.96 -5.74 -1.21
C LEU A 115 -5.63 -5.73 0.28
N LEU A 116 -6.14 -4.71 0.98
CA LEU A 116 -5.96 -4.50 2.41
C LEU A 116 -7.12 -5.15 3.17
N PHE A 117 -6.80 -6.02 4.13
CA PHE A 117 -7.75 -6.64 5.02
C PHE A 117 -7.59 -6.14 6.46
N GLY A 118 -8.68 -5.72 7.07
CA GLY A 118 -8.79 -5.54 8.51
C GLY A 118 -9.50 -6.75 9.12
N GLN A 119 -8.76 -7.56 9.89
CA GLN A 119 -9.26 -8.81 10.44
C GLN A 119 -9.69 -8.63 11.91
N ASP A 120 -10.93 -9.04 12.24
CA ASP A 120 -11.37 -9.25 13.62
C ASP A 120 -10.97 -10.67 14.05
N TYR A 121 -9.72 -10.85 14.43
CA TYR A 121 -9.20 -12.13 14.91
C TYR A 121 -9.37 -12.22 16.43
N ARG A 122 -10.09 -13.24 16.90
CA ARG A 122 -10.17 -13.63 18.30
C ARG A 122 -9.45 -14.93 18.50
N GLN A 123 -8.54 -14.98 19.45
CA GLN A 123 -7.65 -16.14 19.69
C GLN A 123 -8.38 -17.47 19.97
N ASP A 124 -9.67 -17.43 20.27
CA ASP A 124 -10.49 -18.61 20.62
C ASP A 124 -11.34 -19.13 19.45
N GLU A 125 -11.26 -18.54 18.25
CA GLU A 125 -12.05 -18.93 17.08
C GLU A 125 -11.26 -19.90 16.20
N THR A 126 -11.94 -20.97 15.76
CA THR A 126 -11.37 -22.02 14.89
C THR A 126 -11.43 -21.69 13.42
N ASP A 127 -12.02 -20.56 13.05
CA ASP A 127 -12.12 -20.04 11.69
C ASP A 127 -11.14 -18.89 11.44
N TYR A 128 -11.10 -18.42 10.19
CA TYR A 128 -10.24 -17.28 9.83
C TYR A 128 -10.71 -15.94 10.41
N GLY A 129 -11.82 -15.91 11.18
CA GLY A 129 -12.52 -14.68 11.54
C GLY A 129 -13.17 -14.01 10.32
N ARG A 130 -13.72 -12.81 10.49
CA ARG A 130 -14.30 -12.04 9.38
C ARG A 130 -13.39 -10.88 9.02
N SER A 131 -13.31 -10.58 7.73
CA SER A 131 -12.73 -9.32 7.30
C SER A 131 -13.80 -8.24 7.35
N ASP A 132 -13.71 -7.38 8.36
CA ASP A 132 -14.64 -6.24 8.50
C ASP A 132 -14.24 -5.04 7.62
N SER A 133 -13.05 -5.06 7.03
CA SER A 133 -12.55 -4.03 6.12
C SER A 133 -11.89 -4.69 4.93
N MET A 134 -12.33 -4.32 3.72
CA MET A 134 -11.73 -4.70 2.44
C MET A 134 -11.53 -3.45 1.61
N ILE A 135 -10.27 -3.05 1.43
CA ILE A 135 -9.89 -1.86 0.67
C ILE A 135 -8.86 -2.24 -0.37
N LEU A 136 -9.19 -2.08 -1.64
CA LEU A 136 -8.22 -2.21 -2.73
C LEU A 136 -7.46 -0.90 -2.86
N MET A 137 -6.15 -0.95 -2.60
CA MET A 137 -5.24 0.14 -2.84
C MET A 137 -4.57 -0.07 -4.19
N SER A 138 -4.84 0.82 -5.15
CA SER A 138 -4.25 0.80 -6.49
C SER A 138 -3.25 1.95 -6.61
N ILE A 139 -1.96 1.61 -6.80
CA ILE A 139 -0.89 2.59 -6.97
C ILE A 139 -0.65 2.77 -8.47
N ASP A 140 -1.12 3.88 -9.02
CA ASP A 140 -1.00 4.24 -10.42
C ASP A 140 0.25 5.11 -10.62
N THR A 141 1.27 4.55 -11.24
CA THR A 141 2.58 5.19 -11.41
C THR A 141 2.59 6.18 -12.58
N ILE A 142 1.69 6.05 -13.54
CA ILE A 142 1.55 6.98 -14.69
C ILE A 142 0.82 8.24 -14.26
N ASN A 143 -0.39 8.08 -13.69
CA ASN A 143 -1.23 9.21 -13.29
C ASN A 143 -0.81 9.77 -11.92
N LYS A 144 0.15 9.12 -11.22
CA LYS A 144 0.65 9.51 -9.89
C LYS A 144 -0.47 9.62 -8.87
N LYS A 145 -1.30 8.60 -8.81
CA LYS A 145 -2.44 8.50 -7.89
C LYS A 145 -2.34 7.25 -7.02
N ILE A 146 -2.79 7.38 -5.78
CA ILE A 146 -3.15 6.24 -4.92
C ILE A 146 -4.66 6.23 -4.85
N LYS A 147 -5.27 5.16 -5.33
CA LYS A 147 -6.72 5.00 -5.42
C LYS A 147 -7.16 4.00 -4.37
N LEU A 148 -8.07 4.40 -3.47
CA LEU A 148 -8.60 3.55 -2.42
C LEU A 148 -10.05 3.19 -2.74
N THR A 149 -10.31 1.92 -3.03
CA THR A 149 -11.65 1.39 -3.26
C THR A 149 -12.09 0.55 -2.07
N SER A 150 -13.10 1.00 -1.33
CA SER A 150 -13.73 0.22 -0.26
C SER A 150 -14.86 -0.64 -0.80
N PHE A 151 -14.86 -1.92 -0.42
CA PHE A 151 -15.97 -2.84 -0.71
C PHE A 151 -16.86 -2.97 0.52
N GLN A 152 -18.17 -2.71 0.35
CA GLN A 152 -19.14 -2.88 1.44
C GLN A 152 -19.24 -4.35 1.80
N ARG A 153 -18.97 -4.68 3.08
CA ARG A 153 -18.88 -6.07 3.56
C ARG A 153 -20.13 -6.90 3.39
N ASP A 154 -21.31 -6.24 3.39
CA ASP A 154 -22.61 -6.87 3.25
C ASP A 154 -23.07 -6.99 1.79
N THR A 155 -22.17 -6.66 0.83
CA THR A 155 -22.45 -6.84 -0.62
C THR A 155 -22.65 -8.31 -0.93
N TYR A 156 -23.81 -8.65 -1.53
CA TYR A 156 -24.16 -10.01 -1.91
C TYR A 156 -23.51 -10.37 -3.23
N VAL A 157 -22.61 -11.36 -3.19
CA VAL A 157 -21.76 -11.76 -4.30
C VAL A 157 -21.73 -13.27 -4.45
N THR A 158 -21.24 -13.73 -5.59
CA THR A 158 -20.93 -15.15 -5.80
C THR A 158 -19.54 -15.45 -5.26
N ILE A 159 -19.46 -16.34 -4.26
CA ILE A 159 -18.20 -16.84 -3.70
C ILE A 159 -17.84 -18.14 -4.43
N PRO A 160 -16.67 -18.24 -5.09
CA PRO A 160 -16.24 -19.45 -5.78
C PRO A 160 -16.38 -20.70 -4.90
N GLU A 161 -17.01 -21.74 -5.44
CA GLU A 161 -17.28 -23.04 -4.79
C GLU A 161 -18.26 -23.01 -3.58
N HIS A 162 -18.71 -21.82 -3.15
CA HIS A 162 -19.57 -21.65 -1.96
C HIS A 162 -20.95 -21.06 -2.26
N GLY A 163 -21.16 -20.54 -3.49
CA GLY A 163 -22.45 -19.91 -3.87
C GLY A 163 -22.53 -18.45 -3.48
N ASN A 164 -23.74 -17.96 -3.31
CA ASN A 164 -23.98 -16.54 -3.05
C ASN A 164 -24.02 -16.24 -1.55
N ASP A 165 -23.23 -15.29 -1.10
CA ASP A 165 -23.22 -14.80 0.29
C ASP A 165 -22.66 -13.36 0.32
N LYS A 166 -22.59 -12.78 1.53
CA LYS A 166 -21.90 -11.51 1.77
C LYS A 166 -20.42 -11.63 1.41
N ILE A 167 -19.87 -10.61 0.79
CA ILE A 167 -18.45 -10.64 0.35
C ILE A 167 -17.48 -10.92 1.50
N ASN A 168 -17.77 -10.45 2.73
CA ASN A 168 -16.92 -10.70 3.88
C ASN A 168 -16.94 -12.16 4.37
N ALA A 169 -17.94 -12.96 3.97
CA ALA A 169 -17.99 -14.39 4.28
C ALA A 169 -16.87 -15.17 3.57
N ALA A 170 -16.42 -14.70 2.41
CA ALA A 170 -15.32 -15.32 1.69
C ALA A 170 -14.05 -15.43 2.56
N PHE A 171 -13.80 -14.43 3.43
CA PHE A 171 -12.64 -14.47 4.31
C PHE A 171 -12.75 -15.54 5.40
N SER A 172 -13.92 -15.71 6.00
CA SER A 172 -14.13 -16.77 7.01
C SER A 172 -14.13 -18.17 6.41
N LEU A 173 -14.53 -18.32 5.14
CA LEU A 173 -14.59 -19.60 4.43
C LEU A 173 -13.21 -20.05 3.88
N GLY A 174 -12.36 -19.14 3.43
CA GLY A 174 -11.10 -19.50 2.76
C GLY A 174 -9.99 -18.45 2.86
N GLY A 175 -10.09 -17.54 3.83
CA GLY A 175 -9.06 -16.52 4.09
C GLY A 175 -8.83 -15.57 2.92
N GLU A 176 -7.60 -15.10 2.81
CA GLU A 176 -7.19 -14.12 1.80
C GLU A 176 -7.34 -14.67 0.37
N ALA A 177 -7.03 -15.95 0.16
CA ALA A 177 -7.07 -16.56 -1.17
C ALA A 177 -8.48 -16.55 -1.77
N LEU A 178 -9.48 -17.01 -0.99
CA LEU A 178 -10.85 -17.03 -1.45
C LEU A 178 -11.46 -15.62 -1.55
N SER A 179 -11.09 -14.71 -0.63
CA SER A 179 -11.53 -13.31 -0.71
C SER A 179 -10.99 -12.60 -1.95
N ILE A 180 -9.72 -12.81 -2.31
CA ILE A 180 -9.15 -12.28 -3.55
C ILE A 180 -9.89 -12.85 -4.76
N ALA A 181 -10.04 -14.17 -4.84
CA ALA A 181 -10.76 -14.82 -5.94
C ALA A 181 -12.21 -14.32 -6.05
N THR A 182 -12.89 -14.11 -4.92
CA THR A 182 -14.24 -13.55 -4.87
C THR A 182 -14.30 -12.14 -5.42
N LEU A 183 -13.33 -11.29 -5.05
CA LEU A 183 -13.26 -9.93 -5.55
C LEU A 183 -12.95 -9.91 -7.06
N GLU A 184 -11.92 -10.64 -7.49
CA GLU A 184 -11.53 -10.75 -8.89
C GLU A 184 -12.69 -11.26 -9.75
N ALA A 185 -13.35 -12.33 -9.33
CA ALA A 185 -14.45 -12.95 -10.09
C ALA A 185 -15.69 -12.06 -10.21
N ASN A 186 -16.04 -11.29 -9.19
CA ASN A 186 -17.24 -10.46 -9.21
C ASN A 186 -16.99 -9.09 -9.83
N PHE A 187 -15.85 -8.46 -9.57
CA PHE A 187 -15.58 -7.06 -9.93
C PHE A 187 -14.60 -6.88 -11.09
N GLY A 188 -13.73 -7.83 -11.36
CA GLY A 188 -12.87 -7.87 -12.55
C GLY A 188 -11.42 -7.42 -12.41
N PRO A 189 -10.98 -6.54 -11.48
CA PRO A 189 -9.59 -6.15 -11.41
C PRO A 189 -8.72 -7.27 -10.84
N GLN A 190 -7.55 -7.50 -11.42
CA GLN A 190 -6.56 -8.41 -10.86
C GLN A 190 -5.98 -7.81 -9.57
N VAL A 191 -5.87 -8.64 -8.53
CA VAL A 191 -5.21 -8.30 -7.27
C VAL A 191 -3.80 -8.88 -7.28
N ASP A 192 -2.76 -8.06 -7.19
CA ASP A 192 -1.37 -8.51 -7.24
C ASP A 192 -0.92 -9.06 -5.89
N TYR A 193 -1.21 -8.29 -4.83
CA TYR A 193 -0.79 -8.59 -3.47
C TYR A 193 -1.91 -8.33 -2.46
N PHE A 194 -1.71 -8.82 -1.26
CA PHE A 194 -2.54 -8.47 -0.13
C PHE A 194 -1.71 -8.04 1.09
N ALA A 195 -2.36 -7.35 2.01
CA ALA A 195 -1.85 -7.08 3.35
C ALA A 195 -2.98 -7.21 4.37
N THR A 196 -2.80 -8.08 5.37
CA THR A 196 -3.75 -8.33 6.45
C THR A 196 -3.20 -7.77 7.75
N VAL A 197 -4.02 -6.99 8.45
CA VAL A 197 -3.73 -6.42 9.77
C VAL A 197 -4.89 -6.76 10.71
N ASP A 198 -4.59 -7.40 11.84
CA ASP A 198 -5.56 -7.61 12.91
C ASP A 198 -5.67 -6.38 13.83
N PHE A 199 -6.70 -6.33 14.66
CA PHE A 199 -6.97 -5.18 15.53
C PHE A 199 -5.84 -4.88 16.52
N SER A 200 -5.14 -5.89 17.02
CA SER A 200 -4.03 -5.68 17.94
C SER A 200 -2.83 -5.07 17.23
N SER A 201 -2.51 -5.61 16.06
CA SER A 201 -1.48 -5.09 15.15
C SER A 201 -1.79 -3.66 14.69
N PHE A 202 -3.05 -3.36 14.34
CA PHE A 202 -3.48 -2.01 13.98
C PHE A 202 -3.20 -1.00 15.11
N ARG A 203 -3.60 -1.33 16.35
CA ARG A 203 -3.32 -0.48 17.52
C ARG A 203 -1.83 -0.23 17.71
N GLU A 204 -1.04 -1.29 17.59
CA GLU A 204 0.42 -1.20 17.75
C GLU A 204 1.06 -0.37 16.63
N ILE A 205 0.61 -0.51 15.38
CA ILE A 205 1.06 0.30 14.25
C ILE A 205 0.84 1.79 14.53
N ILE A 206 -0.36 2.18 14.96
CA ILE A 206 -0.66 3.57 15.28
C ILE A 206 0.22 4.08 16.43
N ASN A 207 0.44 3.27 17.47
CA ASN A 207 1.33 3.63 18.58
C ASN A 207 2.80 3.76 18.15
N ILE A 208 3.29 2.91 17.25
CA ILE A 208 4.63 3.01 16.66
C ILE A 208 4.81 4.33 15.89
N LEU A 209 3.76 4.79 15.22
CA LEU A 209 3.75 6.09 14.52
C LEU A 209 3.67 7.29 15.47
N GLY A 210 3.51 7.04 16.78
CA GLY A 210 3.37 8.08 17.80
C GLY A 210 1.95 8.61 17.93
N GLY A 211 0.94 7.88 17.49
CA GLY A 211 -0.44 8.30 17.36
C GLY A 211 -0.74 9.01 16.04
N ILE A 212 -1.97 9.47 15.88
CA ILE A 212 -2.42 10.21 14.69
C ILE A 212 -3.19 11.45 15.07
N ASP A 213 -2.98 12.54 14.33
CA ASP A 213 -3.75 13.76 14.46
C ASP A 213 -4.85 13.79 13.41
N ILE A 214 -6.10 13.68 13.82
CA ILE A 214 -7.25 13.56 12.93
C ILE A 214 -8.37 14.51 13.35
N GLU A 215 -9.00 15.17 12.36
CA GLU A 215 -10.16 15.99 12.63
C GLU A 215 -11.39 15.11 12.84
N LEU A 216 -12.02 15.25 14.00
CA LEU A 216 -13.22 14.53 14.42
C LEU A 216 -14.37 15.49 14.65
N ASN A 217 -15.59 15.04 14.37
CA ASN A 217 -16.78 15.72 14.80
C ASN A 217 -17.10 15.37 16.27
N LEU A 218 -18.05 16.09 16.85
CA LEU A 218 -18.41 15.94 18.25
C LEU A 218 -18.92 14.55 18.58
N GLU A 219 -19.75 13.95 17.71
CA GLU A 219 -20.34 12.63 17.91
C GLU A 219 -19.29 11.53 17.87
N GLU A 220 -18.32 11.60 16.95
CA GLU A 220 -17.18 10.68 16.86
C GLU A 220 -16.32 10.69 18.13
N ILE A 221 -16.06 11.89 18.69
CA ILE A 221 -15.33 12.02 19.96
C ILE A 221 -16.11 11.40 21.12
N GLN A 222 -17.41 11.65 21.18
CA GLN A 222 -18.28 11.09 22.20
C GLN A 222 -18.39 9.57 22.08
N TYR A 223 -18.47 9.03 20.87
CA TYR A 223 -18.47 7.59 20.62
C TYR A 223 -17.19 6.93 21.13
N ILE A 224 -16.02 7.48 20.80
CA ILE A 224 -14.73 6.97 21.29
C ILE A 224 -14.70 6.94 22.81
N ASN A 225 -15.12 8.04 23.47
CA ASN A 225 -15.15 8.14 24.92
C ASN A 225 -16.16 7.15 25.55
N ALA A 226 -17.32 6.95 24.93
CA ALA A 226 -18.31 5.98 25.38
C ALA A 226 -17.77 4.53 25.26
N GLN A 227 -17.05 4.20 24.19
CA GLN A 227 -16.40 2.91 24.03
C GLN A 227 -15.31 2.67 25.09
N ILE A 228 -14.56 3.71 25.47
CA ILE A 228 -13.58 3.63 26.56
C ILE A 228 -14.29 3.38 27.90
N ASP A 229 -15.42 4.04 28.16
CA ASP A 229 -16.18 3.91 29.41
C ASP A 229 -16.80 2.51 29.56
N VAL A 230 -17.35 1.97 28.48
CA VAL A 230 -18.05 0.66 28.47
C VAL A 230 -17.10 -0.52 28.55
N ASN A 231 -15.95 -0.45 27.89
CA ASN A 231 -15.04 -1.60 27.78
C ASN A 231 -14.08 -1.78 28.96
N ASP A 232 -14.16 -0.96 30.00
CA ASP A 232 -13.50 -1.08 31.34
C ASP A 232 -12.00 -1.44 31.36
N GLN A 233 -11.35 -1.46 30.17
CA GLN A 233 -9.96 -1.86 29.99
C GLN A 233 -8.98 -0.68 30.05
N LEU A 234 -9.50 0.55 30.05
CA LEU A 234 -8.70 1.76 30.11
C LEU A 234 -9.18 2.65 31.25
N ASP A 235 -8.21 3.25 31.93
CA ASP A 235 -8.47 4.34 32.87
C ASP A 235 -9.16 5.50 32.11
N ARG A 236 -10.19 6.13 32.72
CA ARG A 236 -10.87 7.33 32.20
C ARG A 236 -9.92 8.51 31.93
N THR A 237 -8.65 8.41 32.33
CA THR A 237 -7.60 9.36 31.94
C THR A 237 -7.31 9.32 30.43
N SER A 238 -7.71 8.24 29.73
CA SER A 238 -7.61 8.08 28.27
C SER A 238 -8.75 8.75 27.50
N PHE A 239 -9.71 9.40 28.17
CA PHE A 239 -10.77 10.12 27.49
C PHE A 239 -10.23 11.30 26.68
N LEU A 240 -10.74 11.43 25.47
CA LEU A 240 -10.50 12.60 24.64
C LEU A 240 -11.14 13.82 25.31
N LYS A 241 -10.33 14.85 25.57
CA LYS A 241 -10.80 16.14 26.12
C LYS A 241 -11.13 17.05 24.92
N TYR A 242 -12.34 17.54 24.88
CA TYR A 242 -12.85 18.33 23.75
C TYR A 242 -13.66 19.57 24.22
N ASP A 243 -13.81 20.52 23.30
CA ASP A 243 -14.69 21.68 23.48
C ASP A 243 -16.07 21.36 22.89
N PRO A 244 -17.14 21.26 23.71
CA PRO A 244 -18.48 20.90 23.23
C PRO A 244 -19.14 21.97 22.33
N ASN A 245 -18.54 23.15 22.20
CA ASN A 245 -19.04 24.22 21.34
C ASN A 245 -18.46 24.21 19.94
N LYS A 246 -17.53 23.27 19.63
CA LYS A 246 -16.94 23.11 18.33
C LYS A 246 -17.54 21.91 17.61
N GLU A 247 -17.99 22.11 16.37
CA GLU A 247 -18.51 21.03 15.53
C GLU A 247 -17.42 20.00 15.20
N THR A 248 -16.21 20.47 14.88
CA THR A 248 -15.05 19.60 14.58
C THR A 248 -13.81 20.07 15.32
N GLN A 249 -12.93 19.14 15.66
CA GLN A 249 -11.67 19.40 16.37
C GLN A 249 -10.61 18.41 15.90
N VAL A 250 -9.38 18.88 15.77
CA VAL A 250 -8.24 17.98 15.57
C VAL A 250 -7.91 17.31 16.91
N MET A 251 -7.98 15.99 16.94
CA MET A 251 -7.70 15.16 18.11
C MET A 251 -6.49 14.29 17.83
N HIS A 252 -5.62 14.15 18.85
CA HIS A 252 -4.54 13.19 18.83
C HIS A 252 -5.04 11.86 19.37
N LEU A 253 -5.06 10.83 18.52
CA LEU A 253 -5.52 9.48 18.86
C LEU A 253 -4.35 8.53 19.03
N ASP A 254 -4.35 7.79 20.14
CA ASP A 254 -3.54 6.58 20.26
C ASP A 254 -4.15 5.41 19.48
N GLY A 255 -3.45 4.24 19.48
CA GLY A 255 -3.90 3.08 18.72
C GLY A 255 -5.25 2.51 19.16
N TYR A 256 -5.61 2.66 20.44
CA TYR A 256 -6.88 2.17 20.95
C TYR A 256 -8.03 3.08 20.53
N GLN A 257 -7.85 4.38 20.67
CA GLN A 257 -8.82 5.40 20.25
C GLN A 257 -9.02 5.37 18.71
N ALA A 258 -7.94 5.22 17.96
CA ALA A 258 -8.00 5.09 16.51
C ALA A 258 -8.74 3.81 16.05
N LEU A 259 -8.61 2.71 16.81
CA LEU A 259 -9.37 1.48 16.52
C LEU A 259 -10.87 1.70 16.72
N TRP A 260 -11.30 2.36 17.80
CA TRP A 260 -12.71 2.67 18.02
C TRP A 260 -13.25 3.61 16.94
N TYR A 261 -12.50 4.64 16.57
CA TYR A 261 -12.86 5.48 15.43
C TYR A 261 -13.05 4.69 14.13
N ALA A 262 -12.14 3.76 13.81
CA ALA A 262 -12.22 2.93 12.60
C ALA A 262 -13.38 1.93 12.62
N ARG A 263 -13.92 1.61 13.81
CA ARG A 263 -15.03 0.66 13.99
C ARG A 263 -16.38 1.33 14.14
N ASP A 264 -16.41 2.64 14.29
CA ASP A 264 -17.65 3.40 14.48
C ASP A 264 -18.57 3.25 13.25
N ARG A 265 -19.77 2.77 13.50
CA ARG A 265 -20.88 2.58 12.53
C ARG A 265 -22.20 3.03 13.09
N GLY A 266 -22.15 3.85 14.16
CA GLY A 266 -23.31 4.14 15.00
C GLY A 266 -23.71 2.94 15.85
N GLU A 267 -24.25 3.18 17.00
CA GLU A 267 -24.73 2.13 17.89
C GLU A 267 -25.80 2.72 18.82
N GLU A 268 -26.92 2.03 19.01
CA GLU A 268 -27.95 2.42 19.98
C GLU A 268 -27.70 1.72 21.31
N ASN A 269 -27.84 2.47 22.41
CA ASN A 269 -27.71 1.94 23.78
C ASN A 269 -26.39 1.17 24.00
N LEU A 270 -25.27 1.74 23.56
CA LEU A 270 -23.94 1.14 23.73
C LEU A 270 -23.70 0.75 25.21
N GLY A 271 -23.32 -0.51 25.43
CA GLY A 271 -23.13 -1.06 26.77
C GLY A 271 -24.40 -1.09 27.62
N GLY A 272 -25.58 -0.98 27.01
CA GLY A 272 -26.86 -0.91 27.72
C GLY A 272 -27.20 0.46 28.29
N ASN A 273 -26.45 1.51 27.97
CA ASN A 273 -26.68 2.90 28.38
C ASN A 273 -27.45 3.66 27.29
N PRO A 274 -28.72 4.08 27.53
CA PRO A 274 -29.50 4.84 26.55
C PRO A 274 -28.92 6.20 26.17
N GLU A 275 -28.05 6.78 27.02
CA GLU A 275 -27.36 8.04 26.73
C GLU A 275 -26.25 7.87 25.69
N TYR A 276 -25.78 6.63 25.48
CA TYR A 276 -24.76 6.28 24.50
C TYR A 276 -25.43 5.73 23.21
N SER A 277 -26.09 6.64 22.50
CA SER A 277 -26.71 6.34 21.21
C SER A 277 -26.11 7.24 20.15
N PHE A 278 -25.55 6.62 19.12
CA PHE A 278 -24.76 7.28 18.08
C PHE A 278 -25.32 6.93 16.71
N SER A 279 -25.37 7.92 15.83
CA SER A 279 -25.78 7.74 14.44
C SER A 279 -24.65 7.18 13.58
N GLY A 280 -25.02 6.52 12.51
CA GLY A 280 -24.06 6.01 11.53
C GLY A 280 -24.42 4.65 10.99
N ASP A 281 -23.69 4.26 9.96
CA ASP A 281 -23.85 2.97 9.30
C ASP A 281 -22.51 2.41 8.81
N ASP A 282 -22.57 1.37 8.01
CA ASP A 282 -21.37 0.72 7.44
C ASP A 282 -20.68 1.58 6.38
N TRP A 283 -21.41 2.48 5.70
CA TRP A 283 -20.86 3.44 4.75
C TRP A 283 -19.98 4.48 5.47
N ASP A 284 -20.45 5.00 6.59
CA ASP A 284 -19.70 5.92 7.44
C ASP A 284 -18.42 5.27 7.96
N ARG A 285 -18.52 4.01 8.40
CA ARG A 285 -17.36 3.23 8.85
C ARG A 285 -16.29 3.10 7.76
N THR A 286 -16.68 2.74 6.55
CA THR A 286 -15.71 2.61 5.45
C THR A 286 -15.07 3.95 5.07
N GLN A 287 -15.82 5.05 5.19
CA GLN A 287 -15.28 6.40 5.01
C GLN A 287 -14.25 6.75 6.10
N ARG A 288 -14.55 6.45 7.38
CA ARG A 288 -13.61 6.64 8.49
C ARG A 288 -12.33 5.85 8.30
N GLN A 289 -12.41 4.61 7.84
CA GLN A 289 -11.25 3.77 7.57
C GLN A 289 -10.35 4.39 6.48
N ARG A 290 -10.91 4.90 5.39
CA ARG A 290 -10.13 5.59 4.35
C ARG A 290 -9.52 6.90 4.88
N LYS A 291 -10.29 7.71 5.62
CA LYS A 291 -9.80 8.94 6.26
C LYS A 291 -8.61 8.65 7.18
N LEU A 292 -8.62 7.53 7.88
CA LEU A 292 -7.52 7.05 8.72
C LEU A 292 -6.26 6.75 7.89
N ILE A 293 -6.39 5.99 6.81
CA ILE A 293 -5.29 5.68 5.89
C ILE A 293 -4.72 6.99 5.31
N GLN A 294 -5.58 7.89 4.86
CA GLN A 294 -5.19 9.19 4.34
C GLN A 294 -4.43 10.02 5.38
N THR A 295 -4.90 10.03 6.63
CA THR A 295 -4.26 10.76 7.74
C THR A 295 -2.86 10.21 8.00
N VAL A 296 -2.70 8.88 8.06
CA VAL A 296 -1.39 8.22 8.22
C VAL A 296 -0.45 8.61 7.08
N ILE A 297 -0.91 8.51 5.83
CA ILE A 297 -0.10 8.90 4.65
C ILE A 297 0.32 10.37 4.76
N ASN A 298 -0.58 11.27 5.11
CA ASN A 298 -0.29 12.71 5.21
C ASN A 298 0.67 13.03 6.38
N GLN A 299 0.53 12.35 7.52
CA GLN A 299 1.44 12.51 8.65
C GLN A 299 2.86 12.07 8.30
N LEU A 300 3.02 11.01 7.52
CA LEU A 300 4.31 10.55 7.04
C LEU A 300 4.94 11.49 5.98
N LYS A 301 4.14 12.26 5.22
CA LYS A 301 4.65 13.20 4.19
C LYS A 301 5.52 14.34 4.76
N GLY A 302 5.28 14.77 6.00
CA GLY A 302 5.77 16.07 6.44
C GLY A 302 7.15 16.08 7.10
N ASN A 303 7.58 14.99 7.80
CA ASN A 303 8.73 15.05 8.70
C ASN A 303 9.54 13.76 8.82
N VAL A 304 9.38 12.79 7.91
CA VAL A 304 10.00 11.47 8.04
C VAL A 304 11.24 11.38 7.16
N SER A 305 12.42 11.19 7.78
CA SER A 305 13.66 10.90 7.06
C SER A 305 13.64 9.45 6.53
N VAL A 306 14.53 9.15 5.57
CA VAL A 306 14.72 7.76 5.09
C VAL A 306 15.07 6.81 6.26
N GLY A 307 15.83 7.31 7.26
CA GLY A 307 16.17 6.52 8.45
C GLY A 307 14.94 6.19 9.29
N ASP A 308 14.06 7.17 9.51
CA ASP A 308 12.81 6.97 10.27
C ASP A 308 11.88 5.99 9.54
N LEU A 309 11.78 6.07 8.19
CA LEU A 309 11.00 5.12 7.40
C LEU A 309 11.51 3.68 7.57
N VAL A 310 12.82 3.48 7.54
CA VAL A 310 13.42 2.16 7.78
C VAL A 310 13.09 1.66 9.19
N GLU A 311 13.13 2.53 10.19
CA GLU A 311 12.77 2.18 11.56
C GLU A 311 11.28 1.81 11.69
N ILE A 312 10.39 2.60 11.06
CA ILE A 312 8.95 2.32 11.01
C ILE A 312 8.71 0.96 10.34
N VAL A 313 9.27 0.72 9.17
CA VAL A 313 9.12 -0.56 8.44
C VAL A 313 9.60 -1.74 9.29
N ASN A 314 10.69 -1.58 10.04
CA ASN A 314 11.20 -2.62 10.94
C ASN A 314 10.25 -2.96 12.08
N LYS A 315 9.57 -1.96 12.64
CA LYS A 315 8.63 -2.14 13.75
C LYS A 315 7.26 -2.61 13.26
N VAL A 316 6.80 -2.10 12.12
CA VAL A 316 5.47 -2.38 11.55
C VAL A 316 5.45 -3.69 10.77
N GLY A 317 6.53 -4.04 10.08
CA GLY A 317 6.61 -5.24 9.25
C GLY A 317 6.14 -6.53 9.95
N PRO A 318 6.57 -6.83 11.19
CA PRO A 318 6.12 -8.02 11.93
C PRO A 318 4.62 -8.05 12.25
N LEU A 319 3.94 -6.93 12.11
CA LEU A 319 2.51 -6.77 12.40
C LEU A 319 1.63 -6.99 11.16
N ILE A 320 2.22 -7.12 9.98
CA ILE A 320 1.53 -7.25 8.70
C ILE A 320 1.76 -8.65 8.12
N THR A 321 0.67 -9.33 7.77
CA THR A 321 0.72 -10.59 6.99
C THR A 321 0.52 -10.26 5.51
N THR A 322 1.39 -10.77 4.62
CA THR A 322 1.36 -10.42 3.18
C THR A 322 2.00 -11.51 2.32
N ASN A 323 1.63 -11.57 1.04
CA ASN A 323 2.31 -12.37 0.01
C ASN A 323 3.37 -11.58 -0.78
N LEU A 324 3.66 -10.34 -0.40
CA LEU A 324 4.74 -9.55 -0.98
C LEU A 324 6.09 -10.28 -0.80
N LYS A 325 6.83 -10.42 -1.88
CA LYS A 325 8.20 -10.94 -1.81
C LYS A 325 9.14 -9.85 -1.33
N LYS A 326 10.31 -10.23 -0.87
CA LYS A 326 11.35 -9.29 -0.42
C LYS A 326 11.69 -8.21 -1.46
N SER A 327 11.72 -8.58 -2.75
CA SER A 327 11.93 -7.65 -3.87
C SER A 327 10.86 -6.57 -3.93
N ASP A 328 9.60 -6.98 -3.74
CA ASP A 328 8.44 -6.10 -3.87
C ASP A 328 8.37 -5.14 -2.69
N ILE A 329 8.65 -5.65 -1.48
CA ILE A 329 8.78 -4.80 -0.27
C ILE A 329 9.92 -3.80 -0.45
N ALA A 330 11.08 -4.23 -0.97
CA ALA A 330 12.20 -3.34 -1.24
C ALA A 330 11.83 -2.25 -2.26
N PHE A 331 11.09 -2.60 -3.31
CA PHE A 331 10.57 -1.66 -4.30
C PHE A 331 9.62 -0.65 -3.65
N LEU A 332 8.65 -1.09 -2.87
CA LEU A 332 7.68 -0.22 -2.18
C LEU A 332 8.39 0.74 -1.21
N VAL A 333 9.31 0.23 -0.38
CA VAL A 333 10.07 1.05 0.59
C VAL A 333 10.95 2.07 -0.11
N THR A 334 11.64 1.68 -1.19
CA THR A 334 12.52 2.58 -1.95
C THR A 334 11.73 3.71 -2.63
N ASN A 335 10.52 3.42 -3.10
CA ASN A 335 9.66 4.38 -3.79
C ASN A 335 8.64 5.06 -2.85
N MET A 336 8.62 4.72 -1.56
CA MET A 336 7.62 5.20 -0.61
C MET A 336 7.51 6.72 -0.57
N LEU A 337 8.64 7.43 -0.51
CA LEU A 337 8.64 8.91 -0.55
C LEU A 337 8.06 9.48 -1.84
N THR A 338 8.19 8.77 -2.96
CA THR A 338 7.58 9.17 -4.24
C THR A 338 6.08 8.92 -4.19
N PHE A 339 5.65 7.75 -3.76
CA PHE A 339 4.24 7.37 -3.67
C PHE A 339 3.46 8.25 -2.67
N MET A 340 4.08 8.62 -1.55
CA MET A 340 3.47 9.53 -0.58
C MET A 340 3.10 10.90 -1.17
N ASN A 341 3.76 11.33 -2.26
CA ASN A 341 3.45 12.59 -2.95
C ASN A 341 2.36 12.44 -4.05
N TYR A 342 1.87 11.22 -4.29
CA TYR A 342 0.79 11.00 -5.22
C TYR A 342 -0.52 11.57 -4.69
N GLU A 343 -1.42 11.92 -5.62
CA GLU A 343 -2.78 12.30 -5.28
C GLU A 343 -3.53 11.09 -4.72
N LEU A 344 -4.25 11.26 -3.62
CA LEU A 344 -5.07 10.22 -3.05
C LEU A 344 -6.52 10.47 -3.43
N VAL A 345 -7.15 9.48 -4.07
CA VAL A 345 -8.55 9.49 -4.50
C VAL A 345 -9.29 8.26 -3.97
N GLU A 346 -10.59 8.37 -3.77
CA GLU A 346 -11.36 7.37 -3.05
C GLU A 346 -12.65 6.99 -3.78
N MET A 347 -13.04 5.72 -3.64
CA MET A 347 -14.30 5.17 -4.12
C MET A 347 -14.89 4.19 -3.09
N THR A 348 -16.20 4.07 -3.06
CA THR A 348 -16.90 3.00 -2.34
C THR A 348 -17.76 2.21 -3.33
N LEU A 349 -17.71 0.89 -3.24
CA LEU A 349 -18.54 -0.01 -4.03
C LEU A 349 -19.55 -0.75 -3.14
N PRO A 350 -20.76 -0.94 -3.70
CA PRO A 350 -21.24 -0.48 -5.00
C PRO A 350 -21.43 1.05 -5.03
N THR A 351 -21.34 1.65 -6.24
CA THR A 351 -21.55 3.09 -6.44
C THR A 351 -23.00 3.48 -6.23
N GLN A 352 -23.22 4.72 -5.79
CA GLN A 352 -24.56 5.22 -5.48
C GLN A 352 -25.50 5.12 -6.69
N GLY A 353 -26.70 4.58 -6.46
CA GLY A 353 -27.71 4.39 -7.51
C GLY A 353 -27.64 3.04 -8.23
N ASN A 354 -26.60 2.22 -7.95
CA ASN A 354 -26.42 0.91 -8.58
C ASN A 354 -26.64 -0.27 -7.60
N TRP A 355 -27.32 -0.02 -6.50
CA TRP A 355 -27.60 -1.05 -5.50
C TRP A 355 -28.90 -0.80 -4.73
N SER A 356 -29.42 -1.86 -4.14
CA SER A 356 -30.59 -1.85 -3.25
C SER A 356 -30.38 -2.75 -2.04
N TYR A 357 -31.18 -2.55 -0.98
CA TYR A 357 -31.19 -3.49 0.14
C TYR A 357 -32.03 -4.72 -0.20
N GLY A 358 -31.46 -5.90 0.05
CA GLY A 358 -32.11 -7.19 -0.08
C GLY A 358 -32.06 -8.00 1.20
N ARG A 359 -32.61 -9.22 1.14
CA ARG A 359 -32.49 -10.23 2.20
C ARG A 359 -32.12 -11.56 1.59
N THR A 360 -31.28 -12.30 2.29
CA THR A 360 -31.01 -13.71 2.01
C THR A 360 -32.20 -14.57 2.41
N ASP A 361 -32.22 -15.85 1.99
CA ASP A 361 -33.27 -16.79 2.32
C ASP A 361 -33.40 -17.04 3.84
N ASP A 362 -32.32 -16.92 4.59
CA ASP A 362 -32.27 -16.98 6.06
C ASP A 362 -32.58 -15.63 6.75
N GLY A 363 -32.94 -14.61 5.97
CA GLY A 363 -33.46 -13.33 6.45
C GLY A 363 -32.39 -12.27 6.78
N GLN A 364 -31.11 -12.52 6.51
CA GLN A 364 -30.05 -11.53 6.73
C GLN A 364 -30.17 -10.36 5.73
N SER A 365 -29.90 -9.13 6.19
CA SER A 365 -29.83 -7.96 5.31
C SER A 365 -28.56 -8.00 4.48
N VAL A 366 -28.69 -7.70 3.18
CA VAL A 366 -27.61 -7.66 2.21
C VAL A 366 -27.72 -6.42 1.31
N ILE A 367 -26.62 -6.04 0.70
CA ILE A 367 -26.57 -5.05 -0.38
C ILE A 367 -26.52 -5.81 -1.70
N VAL A 368 -27.56 -5.64 -2.52
CA VAL A 368 -27.67 -6.27 -3.84
C VAL A 368 -27.22 -5.25 -4.89
N ILE A 369 -26.32 -5.66 -5.77
CA ILE A 369 -25.91 -4.84 -6.91
C ILE A 369 -26.96 -4.99 -8.02
N ASP A 370 -27.57 -3.87 -8.39
CA ASP A 370 -28.64 -3.85 -9.39
C ASP A 370 -28.08 -3.86 -10.82
N ASP A 371 -26.92 -3.22 -11.06
CA ASP A 371 -26.24 -3.21 -12.36
C ASP A 371 -24.75 -3.55 -12.22
N TRP A 372 -24.43 -4.82 -12.38
CA TRP A 372 -23.06 -5.32 -12.34
C TRP A 372 -22.18 -4.76 -13.46
N THR A 373 -22.75 -4.50 -14.64
CA THR A 373 -22.00 -3.94 -15.77
C THR A 373 -21.53 -2.54 -15.46
N GLN A 374 -22.42 -1.71 -14.90
CA GLN A 374 -22.07 -0.35 -14.52
C GLN A 374 -21.08 -0.31 -13.37
N VAL A 375 -21.26 -1.12 -12.32
CA VAL A 375 -20.35 -1.16 -11.18
C VAL A 375 -18.95 -1.61 -11.58
N ARG A 376 -18.82 -2.62 -12.45
CA ARG A 376 -17.52 -3.04 -13.01
C ARG A 376 -16.87 -1.96 -13.86
N LYS A 377 -17.65 -1.28 -14.67
CA LYS A 377 -17.18 -0.18 -15.51
C LYS A 377 -16.67 0.98 -14.63
N ASP A 378 -17.45 1.40 -13.64
CA ASP A 378 -17.07 2.46 -12.72
C ASP A 378 -15.73 2.14 -12.02
N LEU A 379 -15.57 0.88 -11.57
CA LEU A 379 -14.34 0.43 -10.93
C LEU A 379 -13.15 0.41 -11.90
N ALA A 380 -13.34 -0.10 -13.11
CA ALA A 380 -12.30 -0.15 -14.14
C ALA A 380 -11.84 1.26 -14.54
N GLU A 381 -12.78 2.17 -14.79
CA GLU A 381 -12.48 3.58 -15.09
C GLU A 381 -11.77 4.27 -13.91
N PHE A 382 -12.16 3.95 -12.66
CA PHE A 382 -11.51 4.52 -11.48
C PHE A 382 -10.08 4.01 -11.31
N ILE A 383 -9.84 2.69 -11.47
CA ILE A 383 -8.52 2.10 -11.26
C ILE A 383 -7.58 2.42 -12.43
N TYR A 384 -8.02 2.19 -13.68
CA TYR A 384 -7.16 2.22 -14.86
C TYR A 384 -7.32 3.50 -15.69
N GLU A 385 -8.29 4.37 -15.36
CA GLU A 385 -8.63 5.61 -16.10
C GLU A 385 -8.87 5.32 -17.59
N SER A 386 -8.46 6.22 -18.50
CA SER A 386 -8.68 6.07 -19.92
C SER A 386 -7.77 5.04 -20.63
N ASN A 387 -6.99 4.26 -19.87
CA ASN A 387 -6.12 3.23 -20.43
C ASN A 387 -6.85 1.90 -20.71
N VAL A 388 -8.13 1.80 -20.36
CA VAL A 388 -8.95 0.64 -20.75
C VAL A 388 -9.28 0.83 -22.24
N ALA A 389 -8.47 0.21 -23.12
CA ALA A 389 -8.78 0.11 -24.54
C ALA A 389 -10.14 -0.58 -24.71
N GLU A 390 -11.02 0.02 -25.54
CA GLU A 390 -12.30 -0.54 -25.95
C GLU A 390 -12.22 -1.95 -26.51
#